data_58a7b62681986e2479e3b8f66c1dbcc2
#
_entry.id   58a7b62681986e2479e3b8f66c1dbcc2
#
_cell.length_a   1.000
_cell.length_b   1.000
_cell.length_c   1.000
_cell.angle_alpha   90.00
_cell.angle_beta   90.00
_cell.angle_gamma   90.00
#
_symmetry.space_group_name_H-M   'P 1'
#
loop_
_entity.id
_entity.type
_entity.pdbx_description
1 polymer ?
#
loop_
_entity_poly.entity_id
_entity_poly.type
_entity_poly.pdbx_seq_one_letter_code
_entity_poly.pdbx_strand_id
1 'polypeptide(L)'
;MASILKVDTVTGVTTAGSIAITGEGNSTTTNLQQGLCKVWCSMDQDSSGHPAYDSFNVASTTDAATGQTRLTFTNNMGNDDYADVLNATAQNESAFTGGNFSVTNSANSGAKSTSQVQTDCRNDEGVARDNHDAKVIIMGDLA
;
A
#
# COMPACT_ATOMS: atom_id res chain seq x y z
N MET A 1 35.47 4.04 15.15
CA MET A 1 34.98 2.68 15.48
C MET A 1 33.56 2.59 15.01
N ALA A 2 33.19 1.61 14.20
CA ALA A 2 31.78 1.43 13.78
C ALA A 2 31.00 0.78 14.93
N SER A 3 29.90 1.40 15.35
CA SER A 3 29.00 0.85 16.37
C SER A 3 27.92 0.05 15.71
N ILE A 4 27.68 -1.18 16.15
CA ILE A 4 26.63 -2.07 15.66
C ILE A 4 25.65 -2.33 16.78
N LEU A 5 24.38 -2.02 16.55
CA LEU A 5 23.27 -2.40 17.42
C LEU A 5 22.59 -3.65 16.83
N LYS A 6 22.57 -4.75 17.57
CA LYS A 6 21.87 -6.00 17.22
C LYS A 6 20.73 -6.21 18.21
N VAL A 7 19.50 -6.10 17.75
CA VAL A 7 18.29 -6.27 18.57
C VAL A 7 17.21 -6.99 17.76
N ASP A 8 16.41 -7.81 18.41
CA ASP A 8 15.29 -8.50 17.80
C ASP A 8 14.04 -7.62 17.78
N THR A 9 13.93 -6.67 18.70
CA THR A 9 12.76 -5.79 18.83
C THR A 9 13.17 -4.41 19.30
N VAL A 10 12.51 -3.38 18.72
CA VAL A 10 12.57 -1.99 19.19
C VAL A 10 11.17 -1.57 19.60
N THR A 11 10.96 -1.26 20.88
CA THR A 11 9.65 -0.88 21.43
C THR A 11 9.69 0.54 21.95
N GLY A 12 8.74 1.38 21.53
CA GLY A 12 8.51 2.70 22.12
C GLY A 12 7.82 2.59 23.46
N VAL A 13 8.24 3.39 24.44
CA VAL A 13 7.82 3.24 25.85
C VAL A 13 6.76 4.26 26.27
N THR A 14 6.67 5.42 25.63
CA THR A 14 5.87 6.55 26.13
C THR A 14 4.61 6.83 25.34
N THR A 15 4.73 7.11 24.06
CA THR A 15 3.60 7.46 23.18
C THR A 15 3.81 6.90 21.79
N ALA A 16 2.73 6.69 21.05
CA ALA A 16 2.83 6.35 19.63
C ALA A 16 3.70 7.38 18.91
N GLY A 17 4.63 6.89 18.08
CA GLY A 17 5.55 7.75 17.35
C GLY A 17 6.76 8.28 18.15
N SER A 18 7.01 7.79 19.36
CA SER A 18 8.13 8.27 20.19
C SER A 18 9.51 7.81 19.73
N ILE A 19 9.62 6.79 18.87
CA ILE A 19 10.90 6.31 18.37
C ILE A 19 11.32 7.18 17.19
N ALA A 20 12.39 7.95 17.36
CA ALA A 20 12.95 8.81 16.32
C ALA A 20 14.34 8.31 15.88
N ILE A 21 14.62 8.43 14.60
CA ILE A 21 15.94 8.21 14.00
C ILE A 21 16.53 9.57 13.65
N THR A 22 17.72 9.86 14.21
CA THR A 22 18.45 11.08 13.90
C THR A 22 19.35 10.84 12.70
N GLY A 23 19.28 11.73 11.70
CA GLY A 23 20.15 11.69 10.53
C GLY A 23 21.61 12.01 10.86
N GLU A 24 22.50 11.75 9.92
CA GLU A 24 23.97 11.87 10.09
C GLU A 24 24.43 13.27 10.50
N GLY A 25 23.69 14.32 10.22
CA GLY A 25 23.97 15.70 10.65
C GLY A 25 23.62 16.01 12.11
N ASN A 26 23.10 15.07 12.88
CA ASN A 26 22.63 15.21 14.27
C ASN A 26 21.62 16.34 14.53
N SER A 27 20.97 16.86 13.50
CA SER A 27 20.03 17.98 13.62
C SER A 27 18.61 17.64 13.19
N THR A 28 18.44 16.64 12.35
CA THR A 28 17.13 16.27 11.79
C THR A 28 16.75 14.87 12.24
N THR A 29 15.54 14.74 12.78
CA THR A 29 14.97 13.46 13.20
C THR A 29 13.79 13.06 12.35
N THR A 30 13.65 11.75 12.12
CA THR A 30 12.48 11.15 11.47
C THR A 30 11.86 10.14 12.43
N ASN A 31 10.54 10.17 12.54
CA ASN A 31 9.81 9.17 13.28
C ASN A 31 9.96 7.80 12.60
N LEU A 32 10.45 6.80 13.33
CA LEU A 32 10.65 5.46 12.76
C LEU A 32 9.33 4.86 12.26
N GLN A 33 8.26 5.02 13.02
CA GLN A 33 6.96 4.47 12.67
C GLN A 33 6.42 5.08 11.38
N GLN A 34 6.52 6.40 11.21
CA GLN A 34 6.09 7.10 9.99
C GLN A 34 6.93 6.68 8.75
N GLY A 35 8.21 6.40 8.95
CA GLY A 35 9.13 6.02 7.87
C GLY A 35 8.99 4.57 7.36
N LEU A 36 8.24 3.71 8.07
CA LEU A 36 8.08 2.30 7.70
C LEU A 36 6.79 2.07 6.89
N CYS A 37 6.89 1.18 5.91
CA CYS A 37 5.71 0.66 5.20
C CYS A 37 4.78 -0.07 6.19
N LYS A 38 3.49 0.20 6.12
CA LYS A 38 2.47 -0.41 7.00
C LYS A 38 1.66 -1.50 6.32
N VAL A 39 1.48 -1.37 5.02
CA VAL A 39 0.77 -2.35 4.19
C VAL A 39 1.46 -2.40 2.84
N TRP A 40 1.65 -3.57 2.31
CA TRP A 40 1.94 -3.75 0.89
C TRP A 40 1.27 -5.01 0.36
N CYS A 41 0.94 -5.01 -0.92
CA CYS A 41 0.34 -6.13 -1.61
C CYS A 41 0.76 -6.13 -3.08
N SER A 42 1.11 -7.31 -3.59
CA SER A 42 1.21 -7.61 -5.01
C SER A 42 0.11 -8.60 -5.35
N MET A 43 -0.73 -8.31 -6.33
CA MET A 43 -1.96 -9.07 -6.59
C MET A 43 -2.24 -9.22 -8.08
N ASP A 44 -2.98 -10.28 -8.40
CA ASP A 44 -3.47 -10.62 -9.72
C ASP A 44 -4.95 -10.22 -9.85
N GLN A 45 -5.24 -9.17 -10.62
CA GLN A 45 -6.62 -8.78 -10.87
C GLN A 45 -7.27 -9.54 -12.03
N ASP A 46 -6.51 -10.27 -12.85
CA ASP A 46 -7.04 -11.11 -13.92
C ASP A 46 -7.67 -12.40 -13.40
N SER A 47 -7.25 -12.83 -12.22
CA SER A 47 -7.76 -14.05 -11.59
C SER A 47 -8.98 -13.73 -10.73
N SER A 48 -9.95 -14.66 -10.74
CA SER A 48 -11.16 -14.53 -9.94
C SER A 48 -10.86 -14.29 -8.47
N GLY A 49 -11.47 -13.28 -7.88
CA GLY A 49 -11.28 -12.89 -6.48
C GLY A 49 -10.03 -12.04 -6.22
N HIS A 50 -9.26 -11.71 -7.27
CA HIS A 50 -8.05 -10.87 -7.22
C HIS A 50 -7.04 -11.35 -6.15
N PRO A 51 -6.53 -12.59 -6.23
CA PRO A 51 -5.66 -13.14 -5.20
C PRO A 51 -4.36 -12.35 -5.07
N ALA A 52 -3.87 -12.20 -3.84
CA ALA A 52 -2.54 -11.68 -3.61
C ALA A 52 -1.49 -12.74 -3.96
N TYR A 53 -0.44 -12.35 -4.70
CA TYR A 53 0.77 -13.15 -4.84
C TYR A 53 1.56 -13.16 -3.54
N ASP A 54 1.70 -11.99 -2.92
CA ASP A 54 2.36 -11.81 -1.64
C ASP A 54 1.91 -10.47 -1.01
N SER A 55 1.98 -10.37 0.32
CA SER A 55 1.48 -9.20 1.02
C SER A 55 2.01 -9.08 2.45
N PHE A 56 1.94 -7.89 3.00
CA PHE A 56 2.19 -7.59 4.41
C PHE A 56 1.02 -6.78 4.98
N ASN A 57 0.52 -7.20 6.13
CA ASN A 57 -0.61 -6.58 6.84
C ASN A 57 -1.93 -6.56 6.04
N VAL A 58 -2.13 -7.54 5.14
CA VAL A 58 -3.36 -7.74 4.39
C VAL A 58 -4.06 -9.01 4.87
N ALA A 59 -5.29 -8.88 5.31
CA ALA A 59 -6.13 -10.00 5.75
C ALA A 59 -6.79 -10.68 4.55
N SER A 60 -7.24 -9.89 3.56
CA SER A 60 -7.87 -10.40 2.35
C SER A 60 -7.83 -9.38 1.22
N THR A 61 -7.88 -9.89 -0.01
CA THR A 61 -8.21 -9.15 -1.22
C THR A 61 -9.59 -9.59 -1.70
N THR A 62 -10.32 -8.71 -2.36
CA THR A 62 -11.65 -8.99 -2.90
C THR A 62 -11.83 -8.26 -4.22
N ASP A 63 -12.28 -8.99 -5.24
CA ASP A 63 -12.75 -8.41 -6.48
C ASP A 63 -14.02 -7.57 -6.20
N ALA A 64 -13.90 -6.26 -6.30
CA ALA A 64 -15.01 -5.35 -6.07
C ALA A 64 -15.75 -5.01 -7.37
N ALA A 65 -15.02 -4.93 -8.48
CA ALA A 65 -15.50 -4.73 -9.84
C ALA A 65 -14.30 -4.76 -10.80
N THR A 66 -14.52 -4.77 -12.10
CA THR A 66 -13.46 -4.66 -13.11
C THR A 66 -12.51 -3.50 -12.77
N GLY A 67 -11.22 -3.78 -12.68
CA GLY A 67 -10.16 -2.84 -12.28
C GLY A 67 -10.15 -2.48 -10.80
N GLN A 68 -11.06 -3.02 -9.99
CA GLN A 68 -11.20 -2.60 -8.60
C GLN A 68 -10.95 -3.77 -7.63
N THR A 69 -9.92 -3.63 -6.84
CA THR A 69 -9.62 -4.58 -5.75
C THR A 69 -9.74 -3.88 -4.40
N ARG A 70 -10.45 -4.52 -3.48
CA ARG A 70 -10.48 -4.10 -2.08
C ARG A 70 -9.49 -4.92 -1.27
N LEU A 71 -8.60 -4.23 -0.55
CA LEU A 71 -7.68 -4.81 0.41
C LEU A 71 -8.20 -4.52 1.81
N THR A 72 -8.41 -5.57 2.61
CA THR A 72 -8.75 -5.45 4.04
C THR A 72 -7.48 -5.66 4.85
N PHE A 73 -7.22 -4.81 5.83
CA PHE A 73 -6.01 -4.88 6.65
C PHE A 73 -6.16 -5.87 7.81
N THR A 74 -5.06 -6.53 8.17
CA THR A 74 -4.99 -7.38 9.38
C THR A 74 -4.94 -6.50 10.63
N ASN A 75 -4.10 -5.46 10.62
CA ASN A 75 -4.01 -4.45 11.66
C ASN A 75 -4.44 -3.12 11.07
N ASN A 76 -5.39 -2.47 11.71
CA ASN A 76 -5.95 -1.22 11.22
C ASN A 76 -4.94 -0.08 11.24
N MET A 77 -5.14 0.90 10.37
CA MET A 77 -4.46 2.19 10.42
C MET A 77 -5.06 3.03 11.55
N GLY A 78 -4.29 3.93 12.14
CA GLY A 78 -4.75 4.84 13.19
C GLY A 78 -5.76 5.89 12.70
N ASN A 79 -5.68 6.24 11.42
CA ASN A 79 -6.61 7.12 10.71
C ASN A 79 -6.66 6.75 9.23
N ASP A 80 -7.47 7.42 8.44
CA ASP A 80 -7.60 7.23 6.99
C ASP A 80 -6.80 8.25 6.15
N ASP A 81 -5.97 9.06 6.80
CA ASP A 81 -5.10 10.04 6.15
C ASP A 81 -3.72 9.47 5.73
N TYR A 82 -3.58 8.15 5.65
CA TYR A 82 -2.34 7.51 5.21
C TYR A 82 -2.04 7.79 3.73
N ALA A 83 -0.74 7.81 3.40
CA ALA A 83 -0.29 7.91 2.01
C ALA A 83 -0.27 6.53 1.35
N ASP A 84 -0.80 6.44 0.14
CA ASP A 84 -0.79 5.23 -0.66
C ASP A 84 -0.14 5.47 -2.03
N VAL A 85 0.65 4.49 -2.46
CA VAL A 85 1.26 4.43 -3.79
C VAL A 85 0.73 3.18 -4.49
N LEU A 86 0.21 3.39 -5.68
CA LEU A 86 -0.43 2.37 -6.48
C LEU A 86 0.28 2.26 -7.82
N ASN A 87 0.48 1.02 -8.29
CA ASN A 87 1.07 0.73 -9.60
C ASN A 87 0.37 -0.50 -10.19
N ALA A 88 0.24 -0.54 -11.51
CA ALA A 88 -0.23 -1.71 -12.23
C ALA A 88 0.51 -1.86 -13.55
N THR A 89 0.69 -3.12 -13.98
CA THR A 89 1.23 -3.45 -15.29
C THR A 89 0.11 -3.82 -16.24
N ALA A 90 0.26 -3.47 -17.52
CA ALA A 90 -0.71 -3.83 -18.54
C ALA A 90 -0.87 -5.36 -18.67
N GLN A 91 -2.09 -5.80 -18.83
CA GLN A 91 -2.50 -7.20 -18.91
C GLN A 91 -1.89 -7.97 -20.08
N ASN A 92 -1.52 -7.30 -21.16
CA ASN A 92 -1.01 -7.96 -22.37
C ASN A 92 -0.01 -7.05 -23.08
N GLU A 93 1.24 -7.48 -23.13
CA GLU A 93 2.33 -6.75 -23.83
C GLU A 93 2.01 -6.52 -25.32
N SER A 94 1.24 -7.40 -25.94
CA SER A 94 0.83 -7.28 -27.34
C SER A 94 -0.26 -6.23 -27.59
N ALA A 95 -0.96 -5.80 -26.56
CA ALA A 95 -2.03 -4.80 -26.64
C ALA A 95 -1.60 -3.41 -26.11
N PHE A 96 -0.33 -3.25 -25.72
CA PHE A 96 0.21 -1.99 -25.26
C PHE A 96 0.45 -1.03 -26.43
N THR A 97 -0.59 -0.48 -26.99
CA THR A 97 -0.56 0.65 -27.91
C THR A 97 -0.69 1.94 -27.10
N GLY A 98 0.38 2.30 -26.36
CA GLY A 98 0.56 3.67 -25.87
C GLY A 98 -0.31 4.15 -24.72
N GLY A 99 -0.99 3.27 -23.98
CA GLY A 99 -1.85 3.67 -22.87
C GLY A 99 -1.11 3.78 -21.53
N ASN A 100 -1.21 4.90 -20.84
CA ASN A 100 -0.82 5.03 -19.43
C ASN A 100 -1.89 4.39 -18.55
N PHE A 101 -1.48 3.48 -17.66
CA PHE A 101 -2.35 3.00 -16.61
C PHE A 101 -2.37 4.00 -15.46
N SER A 102 -3.53 4.43 -15.05
CA SER A 102 -3.75 5.19 -13.83
C SER A 102 -4.28 4.24 -12.76
N VAL A 103 -3.62 4.18 -11.64
CA VAL A 103 -4.12 3.48 -10.45
C VAL A 103 -4.42 4.54 -9.41
N THR A 104 -5.66 4.60 -8.97
CA THR A 104 -6.12 5.59 -7.98
C THR A 104 -6.87 4.89 -6.87
N ASN A 105 -7.00 5.54 -5.74
CA ASN A 105 -8.04 5.20 -4.79
C ASN A 105 -9.40 5.43 -5.44
N SER A 106 -10.29 4.45 -5.34
CA SER A 106 -11.67 4.67 -5.79
C SER A 106 -12.30 5.78 -4.95
N ALA A 107 -12.73 6.85 -5.59
CA ALA A 107 -13.36 8.01 -4.95
C ALA A 107 -14.75 7.73 -4.35
N ASN A 108 -15.22 6.47 -4.40
CA ASN A 108 -16.50 6.10 -3.81
C ASN A 108 -16.40 5.95 -2.29
N SER A 109 -17.42 6.45 -1.61
CA SER A 109 -17.56 6.37 -0.16
C SER A 109 -17.35 4.93 0.37
N GLY A 110 -16.36 4.75 1.24
CA GLY A 110 -15.96 3.46 1.79
C GLY A 110 -14.77 2.81 1.11
N ALA A 111 -14.20 3.42 0.06
CA ALA A 111 -13.02 2.93 -0.64
C ALA A 111 -11.73 3.04 0.20
N LYS A 112 -11.65 4.03 1.08
CA LYS A 112 -10.52 4.25 2.00
C LYS A 112 -11.04 4.43 3.42
N SER A 113 -10.50 3.67 4.36
CA SER A 113 -10.82 3.74 5.78
C SER A 113 -9.64 3.23 6.60
N THR A 114 -9.75 3.24 7.91
CA THR A 114 -8.72 2.67 8.79
C THR A 114 -8.51 1.17 8.59
N SER A 115 -9.50 0.43 8.09
CA SER A 115 -9.47 -1.04 7.96
C SER A 115 -9.29 -1.55 6.53
N GLN A 116 -9.39 -0.69 5.52
CA GLN A 116 -9.34 -1.10 4.12
C GLN A 116 -8.95 0.02 3.16
N VAL A 117 -8.50 -0.39 1.98
CA VAL A 117 -8.33 0.48 0.81
C VAL A 117 -8.88 -0.22 -0.43
N GLN A 118 -9.44 0.53 -1.36
CA GLN A 118 -9.86 0.02 -2.67
C GLN A 118 -9.04 0.69 -3.78
N THR A 119 -8.43 -0.11 -4.64
CA THR A 119 -7.73 0.35 -5.84
C THR A 119 -8.71 0.50 -7.00
N ASP A 120 -8.38 1.35 -7.98
CA ASP A 120 -9.12 1.50 -9.23
C ASP A 120 -8.10 1.63 -10.37
N CYS A 121 -8.00 0.60 -11.20
CA CYS A 121 -7.08 0.54 -12.33
C CYS A 121 -7.83 0.90 -13.62
N ARG A 122 -7.32 1.89 -14.35
CA ARG A 122 -7.92 2.36 -15.59
C ARG A 122 -6.86 2.54 -16.67
N ASN A 123 -7.26 2.35 -17.95
CA ASN A 123 -6.43 2.70 -19.08
C ASN A 123 -6.45 4.23 -19.33
N ASP A 124 -5.71 4.70 -20.33
CA ASP A 124 -5.61 6.10 -20.75
C ASP A 124 -6.94 6.71 -21.21
N GLU A 125 -7.90 5.89 -21.64
CA GLU A 125 -9.25 6.30 -22.00
C GLU A 125 -10.18 6.37 -20.78
N GLY A 126 -9.68 6.07 -19.56
CA GLY A 126 -10.46 6.04 -18.34
C GLY A 126 -11.33 4.80 -18.16
N VAL A 127 -11.15 3.77 -19.00
CA VAL A 127 -11.89 2.51 -18.91
C VAL A 127 -11.26 1.61 -17.86
N ALA A 128 -12.08 1.08 -16.95
CA ALA A 128 -11.62 0.14 -15.91
C ALA A 128 -11.06 -1.14 -16.53
N ARG A 129 -9.94 -1.64 -15.98
CA ARG A 129 -9.23 -2.83 -16.46
C ARG A 129 -8.67 -3.62 -15.31
N ASP A 130 -8.87 -4.93 -15.35
CA ASP A 130 -8.12 -5.86 -14.52
C ASP A 130 -6.70 -6.01 -15.07
N ASN A 131 -5.73 -6.12 -14.18
CA ASN A 131 -4.32 -6.17 -14.52
C ASN A 131 -3.66 -7.39 -13.85
N HIS A 132 -2.80 -8.07 -14.60
CA HIS A 132 -2.11 -9.26 -14.09
C HIS A 132 -1.22 -8.95 -12.88
N ASP A 133 -0.72 -7.74 -12.75
CA ASP A 133 0.20 -7.36 -11.66
C ASP A 133 -0.13 -5.95 -11.17
N ALA A 134 -0.95 -5.86 -10.14
CA ALA A 134 -1.24 -4.62 -9.44
C ALA A 134 -0.56 -4.61 -8.07
N LYS A 135 -0.03 -3.45 -7.68
CA LYS A 135 0.76 -3.28 -6.46
C LYS A 135 0.29 -2.09 -5.65
N VAL A 136 0.30 -2.25 -4.34
CA VAL A 136 -0.06 -1.22 -3.35
C VAL A 136 1.03 -1.13 -2.30
N ILE A 137 1.41 0.09 -1.92
CA ILE A 137 2.25 0.37 -0.76
C ILE A 137 1.58 1.48 0.04
N ILE A 138 1.46 1.31 1.36
CA ILE A 138 0.84 2.28 2.26
C ILE A 138 1.79 2.64 3.38
N MET A 139 1.90 3.94 3.64
CA MET A 139 2.67 4.54 4.72
C MET A 139 1.75 5.40 5.58
N GLY A 140 1.92 5.33 6.90
CA GLY A 140 1.08 6.06 7.86
C GLY A 140 1.29 5.51 9.27
N ASP A 141 0.31 5.70 10.15
CA ASP A 141 0.32 5.17 11.51
C ASP A 141 -0.61 3.95 11.64
N LEU A 142 -0.14 2.91 12.29
CA LEU A 142 -1.01 1.82 12.77
C LEU A 142 -1.78 2.26 14.02
N ALA A 143 -2.99 1.70 14.21
CA ALA A 143 -3.81 1.93 15.40
C ALA A 143 -3.17 1.36 16.68
#